data_ac09847622ad8ac04afd7b53a7c99b4f
#
_entry.id   ac09847622ad8ac04afd7b53a7c99b4f
#
_cell.length_a   1.000
_cell.length_b   1.000
_cell.length_c   1.000
_cell.angle_alpha   90.00
_cell.angle_beta   90.00
_cell.angle_gamma   90.00
#
_symmetry.space_group_name_H-M   'P 1'
#
loop_
_entity.id
_entity.type
_entity.pdbx_description
1 polymer ?
#
loop_
_entity_poly.entity_id
_entity_poly.type
_entity_poly.pdbx_seq_one_letter_code
_entity_poly.pdbx_strand_id
1 'polypeptide(L)'
;LDGYGLSDDIEEPFKWIFPNININPNGYLLIFASGEDQYLIQHWETVIDWGDSWSYFIGTVEPPSNWKEVDFVDSSWLVGPSGFGYGDGDDATVIPQVMSVFLRKSFTIESLDNILDIVLHIDYDDAFVAYINGVEVARANIGTPGVVPNYDDGANEWHEAQIYSGGLPDKFEVGSYLDVLHDNENILTIQVHNYDAISSDMSLIPFLTLGMTNAPVDAEGAAEILNFESSGLHTN
;
A
#
# COMPACT_ATOMS: atom_id res chain seq x y z
N LEU A 1 -11.60 -26.30 17.31
CA LEU A 1 -12.74 -25.74 18.07
C LEU A 1 -14.05 -25.73 17.26
N ASP A 2 -14.08 -26.37 16.10
CA ASP A 2 -15.28 -26.43 15.26
C ASP A 2 -16.51 -26.88 16.06
N GLY A 3 -17.60 -26.09 15.98
CA GLY A 3 -18.84 -26.36 16.70
C GLY A 3 -18.89 -25.97 18.19
N TYR A 4 -17.80 -25.47 18.74
CA TYR A 4 -17.80 -24.88 20.09
C TYR A 4 -18.28 -23.42 20.04
N GLY A 5 -19.01 -23.01 21.07
CA GLY A 5 -19.47 -21.63 21.22
C GLY A 5 -18.83 -20.92 22.40
N LEU A 6 -18.84 -19.60 22.37
CA LEU A 6 -18.52 -18.72 23.49
C LEU A 6 -19.72 -17.83 23.76
N SER A 7 -20.05 -17.65 25.03
CA SER A 7 -21.15 -16.76 25.45
C SER A 7 -20.93 -16.28 26.87
N ASP A 8 -21.41 -15.09 27.15
CA ASP A 8 -21.58 -14.50 28.49
C ASP A 8 -23.02 -14.69 29.04
N ASP A 9 -23.89 -15.38 28.27
CA ASP A 9 -25.26 -15.63 28.58
C ASP A 9 -25.56 -17.14 28.55
N ILE A 10 -25.99 -17.69 29.69
CA ILE A 10 -26.28 -19.11 29.84
C ILE A 10 -27.50 -19.56 29.02
N GLU A 11 -28.42 -18.63 28.74
CA GLU A 11 -29.63 -18.92 27.94
C GLU A 11 -29.30 -18.89 26.42
N GLU A 12 -28.18 -18.27 26.03
CA GLU A 12 -27.71 -18.23 24.66
C GLU A 12 -26.26 -18.74 24.56
N PRO A 13 -25.99 -20.03 24.77
CA PRO A 13 -24.63 -20.57 24.89
C PRO A 13 -23.78 -20.49 23.62
N PHE A 14 -24.37 -20.17 22.49
CA PHE A 14 -23.71 -20.08 21.18
C PHE A 14 -23.83 -18.69 20.55
N LYS A 15 -23.75 -17.65 21.37
CA LYS A 15 -23.72 -16.25 20.86
C LYS A 15 -22.64 -16.04 19.81
N TRP A 16 -21.50 -16.67 20.00
CA TRP A 16 -20.43 -16.71 19.02
C TRP A 16 -19.94 -18.15 18.85
N ILE A 17 -19.86 -18.62 17.62
CA ILE A 17 -19.40 -19.97 17.30
C ILE A 17 -17.98 -19.87 16.75
N PHE A 18 -17.07 -20.67 17.31
CA PHE A 18 -15.70 -20.73 16.81
C PHE A 18 -15.68 -21.19 15.36
N PRO A 19 -14.97 -20.49 14.48
CA PRO A 19 -14.64 -21.01 13.16
C PRO A 19 -13.79 -22.28 13.30
N ASN A 20 -13.57 -23.01 12.21
CA ASN A 20 -12.76 -24.22 12.23
C ASN A 20 -11.28 -23.90 12.52
N ILE A 21 -10.94 -23.70 13.79
CA ILE A 21 -9.61 -23.36 14.28
C ILE A 21 -9.04 -24.51 15.09
N ASN A 22 -7.78 -24.86 14.83
CA ASN A 22 -6.99 -25.78 15.62
C ASN A 22 -6.04 -25.00 16.54
N ILE A 23 -6.07 -25.32 17.84
CA ILE A 23 -5.09 -24.83 18.80
C ILE A 23 -4.08 -25.96 19.05
N ASN A 24 -2.81 -25.67 18.80
CA ASN A 24 -1.72 -26.61 19.08
C ASN A 24 -1.59 -26.86 20.59
N PRO A 25 -1.06 -28.00 21.03
CA PRO A 25 -0.76 -28.24 22.44
C PRO A 25 0.10 -27.12 23.02
N ASN A 26 -0.33 -26.54 24.13
CA ASN A 26 0.25 -25.34 24.77
C ASN A 26 0.13 -24.03 23.95
N GLY A 27 -0.68 -24.00 22.88
CA GLY A 27 -1.01 -22.78 22.13
C GLY A 27 -2.07 -21.96 22.84
N TYR A 28 -2.23 -20.71 22.39
CA TYR A 28 -3.21 -19.75 22.87
C TYR A 28 -4.08 -19.30 21.71
N LEU A 29 -5.32 -18.97 22.00
CA LEU A 29 -6.22 -18.26 21.10
C LEU A 29 -6.60 -16.96 21.81
N LEU A 30 -6.30 -15.83 21.19
CA LEU A 30 -6.75 -14.51 21.67
C LEU A 30 -8.12 -14.21 21.05
N ILE A 31 -9.08 -13.85 21.90
CA ILE A 31 -10.44 -13.51 21.49
C ILE A 31 -10.72 -12.10 21.96
N PHE A 32 -11.11 -11.23 21.02
CA PHE A 32 -11.55 -9.87 21.31
C PHE A 32 -13.08 -9.86 21.46
N ALA A 33 -13.58 -9.72 22.67
CA ALA A 33 -15.02 -9.58 22.95
C ALA A 33 -15.44 -8.11 22.81
N SER A 34 -15.25 -7.52 21.61
CA SER A 34 -15.53 -6.12 21.33
C SER A 34 -16.98 -5.83 20.93
N GLY A 35 -17.76 -6.88 20.62
CA GLY A 35 -19.09 -6.76 20.02
C GLY A 35 -19.06 -6.43 18.52
N GLU A 36 -17.88 -6.43 17.93
CA GLU A 36 -17.63 -6.27 16.50
C GLU A 36 -17.24 -7.62 15.91
N ASP A 37 -17.70 -7.94 14.70
CA ASP A 37 -17.26 -9.10 13.93
C ASP A 37 -15.83 -8.86 13.42
N GLN A 38 -14.85 -8.93 14.32
CA GLN A 38 -13.45 -8.81 13.93
C GLN A 38 -12.86 -10.18 13.64
N TYR A 39 -12.51 -10.38 12.39
CA TYR A 39 -11.74 -11.54 11.96
C TYR A 39 -10.25 -11.27 12.24
N LEU A 40 -9.53 -12.29 12.73
CA LEU A 40 -8.09 -12.20 12.89
C LEU A 40 -7.42 -12.25 11.51
N ILE A 41 -6.55 -11.30 11.23
CA ILE A 41 -5.64 -11.39 10.08
C ILE A 41 -4.73 -12.60 10.31
N GLN A 42 -4.78 -13.56 9.40
CA GLN A 42 -3.98 -14.78 9.46
C GLN A 42 -2.79 -14.75 8.49
N HIS A 43 -2.85 -13.86 7.51
CA HIS A 43 -1.82 -13.71 6.49
C HIS A 43 -1.75 -12.25 6.03
N TRP A 44 -0.52 -11.79 5.77
CA TRP A 44 -0.27 -10.54 5.09
C TRP A 44 0.33 -10.85 3.73
N GLU A 45 -0.29 -10.35 2.66
CA GLU A 45 0.14 -10.53 1.29
C GLU A 45 0.61 -9.21 0.71
N THR A 46 1.87 -9.15 0.27
CA THR A 46 2.40 -7.99 -0.43
C THR A 46 2.05 -8.09 -1.91
N VAL A 47 1.09 -7.30 -2.35
CA VAL A 47 0.57 -7.30 -3.74
C VAL A 47 1.28 -6.30 -4.64
N ILE A 48 2.02 -5.36 -4.06
CA ILE A 48 2.94 -4.44 -4.77
C ILE A 48 4.22 -4.38 -3.96
N ASP A 49 5.34 -4.72 -4.60
CA ASP A 49 6.64 -4.87 -3.95
C ASP A 49 7.73 -4.09 -4.70
N TRP A 50 8.92 -4.05 -4.10
CA TRP A 50 10.15 -3.54 -4.71
C TRP A 50 10.43 -4.20 -6.05
N GLY A 51 10.84 -3.38 -7.03
CA GLY A 51 11.20 -3.88 -8.36
C GLY A 51 10.02 -4.23 -9.26
N ASP A 52 8.80 -4.14 -8.76
CA ASP A 52 7.62 -4.27 -9.59
C ASP A 52 7.61 -3.25 -10.74
N SER A 53 7.13 -3.68 -11.90
CA SER A 53 7.03 -2.81 -13.07
C SER A 53 5.80 -1.91 -12.99
N TRP A 54 6.01 -0.60 -13.19
CA TRP A 54 4.99 0.43 -13.17
C TRP A 54 4.94 1.20 -14.49
N SER A 55 3.76 1.69 -14.86
CA SER A 55 3.64 2.77 -15.84
C SER A 55 3.89 4.11 -15.15
N TYR A 56 4.68 4.99 -15.77
CA TYR A 56 4.96 6.30 -15.19
C TYR A 56 4.97 7.43 -16.23
N PHE A 57 4.64 8.64 -15.78
CA PHE A 57 4.57 9.86 -16.57
C PHE A 57 5.36 10.98 -15.89
N ILE A 58 6.29 11.58 -16.64
CA ILE A 58 7.09 12.71 -16.15
C ILE A 58 6.23 13.97 -16.14
N GLY A 59 6.10 14.61 -14.98
CA GLY A 59 5.27 15.78 -14.75
C GLY A 59 5.83 17.07 -15.38
N THR A 60 5.99 17.07 -16.70
CA THR A 60 6.31 18.28 -17.48
C THR A 60 5.09 19.03 -17.98
N VAL A 61 3.94 18.38 -17.92
CA VAL A 61 2.59 18.88 -18.19
C VAL A 61 1.61 18.10 -17.36
N GLU A 62 0.38 18.61 -17.22
CA GLU A 62 -0.71 17.92 -16.53
C GLU A 62 -1.06 16.61 -17.24
N PRO A 63 -1.11 15.45 -16.55
CA PRO A 63 -1.63 14.22 -17.12
C PRO A 63 -3.15 14.36 -17.39
N PRO A 64 -3.75 13.49 -18.24
CA PRO A 64 -5.19 13.45 -18.39
C PRO A 64 -5.91 13.30 -17.05
N SER A 65 -7.01 14.02 -16.83
CA SER A 65 -7.69 14.10 -15.52
C SER A 65 -8.16 12.75 -14.94
N ASN A 66 -8.37 11.75 -15.81
CA ASN A 66 -8.77 10.40 -15.43
C ASN A 66 -7.58 9.43 -15.28
N TRP A 67 -6.36 9.94 -15.16
CA TRP A 67 -5.15 9.10 -15.04
C TRP A 67 -5.18 8.16 -13.81
N LYS A 68 -6.02 8.44 -12.83
CA LYS A 68 -6.16 7.65 -11.60
C LYS A 68 -7.17 6.49 -11.74
N GLU A 69 -7.96 6.48 -12.79
CA GLU A 69 -9.04 5.51 -12.96
C GLU A 69 -8.52 4.17 -13.48
N VAL A 70 -9.21 3.08 -13.13
CA VAL A 70 -8.84 1.70 -13.53
C VAL A 70 -8.84 1.55 -15.05
N ASP A 71 -9.81 2.14 -15.73
CA ASP A 71 -10.02 2.05 -17.19
C ASP A 71 -9.15 3.02 -18.00
N PHE A 72 -8.30 3.82 -17.37
CA PHE A 72 -7.39 4.71 -18.10
C PHE A 72 -6.34 3.92 -18.88
N VAL A 73 -6.16 4.25 -20.15
CA VAL A 73 -5.19 3.61 -21.05
C VAL A 73 -3.84 4.33 -20.95
N ASP A 74 -2.88 3.72 -20.28
CA ASP A 74 -1.54 4.26 -20.05
C ASP A 74 -0.46 3.74 -21.03
N SER A 75 -0.87 3.13 -22.14
CA SER A 75 0.06 2.54 -23.13
C SER A 75 1.07 3.51 -23.78
N SER A 76 0.87 4.82 -23.62
CA SER A 76 1.79 5.88 -24.04
C SER A 76 2.75 6.32 -22.93
N TRP A 77 2.57 5.85 -21.70
CA TRP A 77 3.43 6.13 -20.57
C TRP A 77 4.72 5.33 -20.65
N LEU A 78 5.74 5.78 -19.96
CA LEU A 78 6.99 5.03 -19.79
C LEU A 78 6.76 3.86 -18.83
N VAL A 79 7.64 2.86 -18.86
CA VAL A 79 7.57 1.69 -17.98
C VAL A 79 8.93 1.46 -17.34
N GLY A 80 8.93 1.21 -16.04
CA GLY A 80 10.14 0.94 -15.27
C GLY A 80 9.86 0.22 -13.96
N PRO A 81 10.88 -0.41 -13.36
CA PRO A 81 10.77 -1.02 -12.03
C PRO A 81 10.65 0.02 -10.92
N SER A 82 9.97 -0.34 -9.83
CA SER A 82 9.89 0.45 -8.59
C SER A 82 11.26 0.76 -8.00
N GLY A 83 11.37 1.91 -7.41
CA GLY A 83 12.50 2.73 -7.07
C GLY A 83 12.65 3.82 -8.12
N PHE A 84 11.76 4.82 -8.10
CA PHE A 84 11.74 5.94 -9.04
C PHE A 84 12.38 7.15 -8.39
N GLY A 85 13.35 7.75 -9.05
CA GLY A 85 13.96 8.94 -8.52
C GLY A 85 15.24 9.37 -9.22
N TYR A 86 16.01 10.19 -8.57
CA TYR A 86 17.35 10.65 -8.96
C TYR A 86 18.06 11.28 -7.74
N GLY A 87 19.40 11.20 -7.73
CA GLY A 87 20.25 11.98 -6.83
C GLY A 87 20.95 11.20 -5.72
N ASP A 88 20.32 10.22 -5.11
CA ASP A 88 20.80 9.44 -3.96
C ASP A 88 21.37 8.05 -4.33
N GLY A 89 21.07 7.55 -5.53
CA GLY A 89 21.76 6.40 -6.12
C GLY A 89 21.18 5.04 -5.78
N ASP A 90 19.97 4.97 -5.24
CA ASP A 90 19.19 3.74 -4.97
C ASP A 90 18.07 3.52 -5.99
N ASP A 91 17.91 4.41 -6.96
CA ASP A 91 16.87 4.37 -7.96
C ASP A 91 17.06 3.24 -8.98
N ALA A 92 16.11 2.35 -9.07
CA ALA A 92 16.04 1.34 -10.14
C ALA A 92 15.56 1.95 -11.47
N THR A 93 14.71 2.98 -11.40
CA THR A 93 14.27 3.79 -12.54
C THR A 93 14.69 5.24 -12.36
N VAL A 94 15.84 5.59 -12.94
CA VAL A 94 16.36 6.95 -12.87
C VAL A 94 15.53 7.87 -13.78
N ILE A 95 14.95 8.92 -13.19
CA ILE A 95 14.17 9.94 -13.88
C ILE A 95 14.97 11.26 -14.02
N PRO A 96 14.61 12.15 -14.95
CA PRO A 96 15.21 13.47 -15.00
C PRO A 96 14.75 14.32 -13.82
N GLN A 97 15.55 15.31 -13.43
CA GLN A 97 15.12 16.33 -12.45
C GLN A 97 13.81 17.00 -12.92
N VAL A 98 12.77 16.91 -12.10
CA VAL A 98 11.42 17.36 -12.41
C VAL A 98 10.64 17.67 -11.13
N MET A 99 9.57 18.48 -11.23
CA MET A 99 8.72 18.80 -10.08
C MET A 99 7.90 17.62 -9.61
N SER A 100 7.38 16.79 -10.53
CA SER A 100 6.52 15.66 -10.17
C SER A 100 6.63 14.48 -11.13
N VAL A 101 6.23 13.31 -10.63
CA VAL A 101 6.06 12.08 -11.43
C VAL A 101 4.75 11.42 -11.04
N PHE A 102 4.05 10.88 -12.02
CA PHE A 102 2.79 10.18 -11.87
C PHE A 102 2.98 8.69 -12.20
N LEU A 103 2.53 7.82 -11.33
CA LEU A 103 2.80 6.39 -11.41
C LEU A 103 1.49 5.59 -11.32
N ARG A 104 1.46 4.44 -12.01
CA ARG A 104 0.32 3.53 -12.05
C ARG A 104 0.78 2.09 -11.96
N LYS A 105 0.17 1.31 -11.09
CA LYS A 105 0.41 -0.13 -10.92
C LYS A 105 -0.90 -0.85 -10.68
N SER A 106 -1.26 -1.78 -11.55
CA SER A 106 -2.38 -2.69 -11.32
C SER A 106 -1.99 -3.83 -10.38
N PHE A 107 -2.94 -4.27 -9.57
CA PHE A 107 -2.87 -5.45 -8.72
C PHE A 107 -4.20 -6.20 -8.72
N THR A 108 -4.19 -7.47 -8.35
CA THR A 108 -5.37 -8.33 -8.41
C THR A 108 -5.77 -8.82 -7.02
N ILE A 109 -7.06 -8.79 -6.72
CA ILE A 109 -7.67 -9.39 -5.53
C ILE A 109 -8.60 -10.51 -5.99
N GLU A 110 -8.36 -11.75 -5.58
CA GLU A 110 -9.20 -12.88 -5.97
C GLU A 110 -10.60 -12.82 -5.37
N SER A 111 -10.72 -12.40 -4.11
CA SER A 111 -11.99 -12.24 -3.40
C SER A 111 -11.87 -11.22 -2.28
N LEU A 112 -12.74 -10.22 -2.30
CA LEU A 112 -12.83 -9.22 -1.24
C LEU A 112 -13.24 -9.81 0.11
N ASP A 113 -13.98 -10.91 0.13
CA ASP A 113 -14.42 -11.57 1.36
C ASP A 113 -13.26 -11.99 2.29
N ASN A 114 -12.06 -12.09 1.74
CA ASN A 114 -10.86 -12.46 2.47
C ASN A 114 -10.04 -11.27 2.97
N ILE A 115 -10.33 -10.04 2.53
CA ILE A 115 -9.52 -8.86 2.85
C ILE A 115 -10.06 -8.19 4.10
N LEU A 116 -9.20 -7.99 5.09
CA LEU A 116 -9.55 -7.36 6.37
C LEU A 116 -8.87 -6.03 6.59
N ASP A 117 -7.74 -5.79 5.92
CA ASP A 117 -6.95 -4.59 6.11
C ASP A 117 -6.08 -4.30 4.88
N ILE A 118 -5.66 -3.05 4.76
CA ILE A 118 -4.73 -2.58 3.74
C ILE A 118 -3.69 -1.68 4.41
N VAL A 119 -2.42 -1.90 4.08
CA VAL A 119 -1.33 -1.05 4.55
C VAL A 119 -0.50 -0.61 3.34
N LEU A 120 -0.31 0.69 3.22
CA LEU A 120 0.63 1.29 2.28
C LEU A 120 1.90 1.65 3.04
N HIS A 121 3.03 1.06 2.66
CA HIS A 121 4.34 1.58 3.05
C HIS A 121 4.92 2.32 1.85
N ILE A 122 5.52 3.47 2.10
CA ILE A 122 6.05 4.30 1.03
C ILE A 122 7.27 5.08 1.53
N ASP A 123 8.37 4.93 0.83
CA ASP A 123 9.52 5.80 0.98
C ASP A 123 9.43 6.89 -0.09
N TYR A 124 9.53 8.15 0.30
CA TYR A 124 9.27 9.27 -0.59
C TYR A 124 10.10 10.50 -0.23
N ASP A 125 10.35 11.32 -1.23
CA ASP A 125 11.01 12.61 -1.17
C ASP A 125 10.35 13.54 -2.22
N ASP A 126 9.76 14.67 -1.90
CA ASP A 126 9.44 15.31 -0.60
C ASP A 126 7.97 15.08 -0.17
N ALA A 127 7.09 14.78 -1.12
CA ALA A 127 5.65 14.67 -0.90
C ALA A 127 4.99 13.69 -1.87
N PHE A 128 3.82 13.13 -1.48
CA PHE A 128 3.03 12.32 -2.39
C PHE A 128 1.52 12.41 -2.12
N VAL A 129 0.75 11.96 -3.10
CA VAL A 129 -0.67 11.57 -2.94
C VAL A 129 -0.88 10.21 -3.59
N ALA A 130 -1.47 9.28 -2.87
CA ALA A 130 -1.78 7.93 -3.34
C ALA A 130 -3.30 7.74 -3.47
N TYR A 131 -3.69 7.03 -4.53
CA TYR A 131 -5.08 6.71 -4.83
C TYR A 131 -5.23 5.22 -5.12
N ILE A 132 -6.31 4.61 -4.63
CA ILE A 132 -6.74 3.28 -5.06
C ILE A 132 -8.04 3.46 -5.85
N ASN A 133 -8.09 2.95 -7.07
CA ASN A 133 -9.25 3.03 -7.96
C ASN A 133 -9.84 4.45 -8.09
N GLY A 134 -8.96 5.46 -8.17
CA GLY A 134 -9.34 6.87 -8.29
C GLY A 134 -9.63 7.60 -6.97
N VAL A 135 -9.78 6.88 -5.86
CA VAL A 135 -10.05 7.46 -4.53
C VAL A 135 -8.76 7.71 -3.77
N GLU A 136 -8.55 8.92 -3.26
CA GLU A 136 -7.40 9.26 -2.42
C GLU A 136 -7.42 8.47 -1.12
N VAL A 137 -6.35 7.69 -0.86
CA VAL A 137 -6.24 6.85 0.33
C VAL A 137 -5.13 7.31 1.29
N ALA A 138 -4.11 7.98 0.76
CA ALA A 138 -3.03 8.53 1.57
C ALA A 138 -2.45 9.80 0.92
N ARG A 139 -1.93 10.67 1.77
CA ARG A 139 -1.25 11.91 1.36
C ARG A 139 -0.23 12.29 2.41
N ALA A 140 0.90 12.79 1.98
CA ALA A 140 1.87 13.42 2.86
C ALA A 140 2.44 14.68 2.21
N ASN A 141 2.58 15.70 3.03
CA ASN A 141 3.36 16.90 2.79
C ASN A 141 2.97 17.76 1.58
N ILE A 142 1.77 17.62 1.00
CA ILE A 142 1.33 18.44 -0.14
C ILE A 142 -0.16 18.80 -0.05
N GLY A 143 -0.46 20.05 -0.32
CA GLY A 143 -1.80 20.58 -0.57
C GLY A 143 -2.84 20.25 0.49
N THR A 144 -4.10 20.07 0.08
CA THR A 144 -5.25 19.81 0.96
C THR A 144 -5.91 18.49 0.57
N PRO A 145 -6.26 17.59 1.51
CA PRO A 145 -6.97 16.34 1.23
C PRO A 145 -8.20 16.56 0.34
N GLY A 146 -8.36 15.69 -0.67
CA GLY A 146 -9.45 15.76 -1.64
C GLY A 146 -9.25 16.77 -2.80
N VAL A 147 -8.17 17.57 -2.76
CA VAL A 147 -7.81 18.46 -3.88
C VAL A 147 -6.58 17.87 -4.56
N VAL A 148 -6.70 17.45 -5.82
CA VAL A 148 -5.59 16.90 -6.59
C VAL A 148 -4.57 18.01 -6.85
N PRO A 149 -3.29 17.85 -6.45
CA PRO A 149 -2.24 18.80 -6.79
C PRO A 149 -2.00 18.84 -8.31
N ASN A 150 -1.65 20.02 -8.83
CA ASN A 150 -1.20 20.15 -10.21
C ASN A 150 0.23 19.61 -10.35
N TYR A 151 0.63 19.26 -11.57
CA TYR A 151 1.96 18.70 -11.86
C TYR A 151 3.13 19.62 -11.42
N ASP A 152 2.90 20.91 -11.26
CA ASP A 152 3.89 21.93 -10.87
C ASP A 152 3.74 22.45 -9.42
N ASP A 153 2.81 21.88 -8.65
CA ASP A 153 2.71 22.17 -7.21
C ASP A 153 3.89 21.52 -6.45
N GLY A 154 4.50 22.26 -5.54
CA GLY A 154 5.58 21.77 -4.68
C GLY A 154 5.10 21.23 -3.35
N ALA A 155 5.94 20.45 -2.68
CA ALA A 155 5.72 20.01 -1.31
C ALA A 155 5.63 21.20 -0.34
N ASN A 156 4.94 21.02 0.79
CA ASN A 156 4.78 22.07 1.81
C ASN A 156 6.08 22.29 2.60
N GLU A 157 6.85 21.22 2.82
CA GLU A 157 8.11 21.18 3.57
C GLU A 157 9.04 20.14 2.93
N TRP A 158 10.29 20.10 3.34
CA TRP A 158 11.24 19.08 2.94
C TRP A 158 10.97 17.77 3.68
N HIS A 159 11.11 16.67 2.98
CA HIS A 159 11.05 15.33 3.53
C HIS A 159 12.03 14.44 2.78
N GLU A 160 12.87 13.72 3.51
CA GLU A 160 13.90 12.85 2.96
C GLU A 160 13.44 11.40 2.98
N ALA A 161 13.65 10.69 1.88
CA ALA A 161 13.53 9.24 1.84
C ALA A 161 14.50 8.58 2.84
N GLN A 162 14.16 7.39 3.33
CA GLN A 162 14.91 6.74 4.42
C GLN A 162 15.63 5.46 3.98
N ILE A 163 15.11 4.78 2.97
CA ILE A 163 15.60 3.44 2.57
C ILE A 163 17.05 3.50 2.09
N TYR A 164 17.43 4.51 1.31
CA TYR A 164 18.81 4.67 0.80
C TYR A 164 19.86 4.74 1.92
N SER A 165 19.46 5.20 3.11
CA SER A 165 20.32 5.30 4.30
C SER A 165 20.16 4.13 5.28
N GLY A 166 19.37 3.11 4.93
CA GLY A 166 19.06 1.95 5.77
C GLY A 166 17.93 2.19 6.77
N GLY A 167 17.14 3.25 6.59
CA GLY A 167 15.91 3.50 7.33
C GLY A 167 14.72 2.68 6.81
N LEU A 168 13.56 2.96 7.37
CA LEU A 168 12.30 2.28 7.02
C LEU A 168 11.38 3.25 6.27
N PRO A 169 10.57 2.75 5.31
CA PRO A 169 9.55 3.56 4.67
C PRO A 169 8.47 3.96 5.68
N ASP A 170 7.79 5.07 5.42
CA ASP A 170 6.66 5.50 6.20
C ASP A 170 5.46 4.56 6.02
N LYS A 171 4.72 4.30 7.12
CA LYS A 171 3.54 3.44 7.14
C LYS A 171 2.26 4.27 7.16
N PHE A 172 1.34 3.95 6.24
CA PHE A 172 -0.01 4.51 6.16
C PHE A 172 -1.05 3.41 6.30
N GLU A 173 -1.83 3.46 7.38
CA GLU A 173 -2.94 2.53 7.60
C GLU A 173 -4.14 3.00 6.78
N VAL A 174 -4.45 2.29 5.71
CA VAL A 174 -5.50 2.63 4.75
C VAL A 174 -6.67 1.64 4.77
N GLY A 175 -6.78 0.84 5.84
CA GLY A 175 -7.86 -0.15 6.03
C GLY A 175 -9.27 0.45 6.07
N SER A 176 -9.42 1.76 6.36
CA SER A 176 -10.71 2.45 6.25
C SER A 176 -11.23 2.59 4.80
N TYR A 177 -10.42 2.24 3.81
CA TYR A 177 -10.75 2.32 2.38
C TYR A 177 -10.99 0.95 1.73
N LEU A 178 -11.33 -0.08 2.50
CA LEU A 178 -11.65 -1.41 1.95
C LEU A 178 -12.79 -1.38 0.93
N ASP A 179 -13.73 -0.47 1.08
CA ASP A 179 -14.89 -0.28 0.20
C ASP A 179 -14.56 0.26 -1.20
N VAL A 180 -13.32 0.73 -1.41
CA VAL A 180 -12.89 1.17 -2.76
C VAL A 180 -12.27 0.03 -3.57
N LEU A 181 -12.01 -1.13 -2.96
CA LEU A 181 -11.45 -2.29 -3.64
C LEU A 181 -12.50 -3.00 -4.50
N HIS A 182 -12.02 -3.64 -5.55
CA HIS A 182 -12.83 -4.47 -6.45
C HIS A 182 -12.33 -5.93 -6.44
N ASP A 183 -13.22 -6.89 -6.67
CA ASP A 183 -12.80 -8.22 -7.08
C ASP A 183 -12.06 -8.14 -8.43
N ASN A 184 -11.00 -8.88 -8.57
CA ASN A 184 -10.09 -8.92 -9.71
C ASN A 184 -9.19 -7.68 -9.81
N GLU A 185 -9.41 -6.81 -10.79
CA GLU A 185 -8.47 -5.74 -11.13
C GLU A 185 -8.67 -4.49 -10.26
N ASN A 186 -7.58 -4.04 -9.68
CA ASN A 186 -7.44 -2.79 -8.94
C ASN A 186 -6.22 -2.02 -9.43
N ILE A 187 -6.16 -0.74 -9.14
CA ILE A 187 -5.02 0.10 -9.47
C ILE A 187 -4.61 0.97 -8.29
N LEU A 188 -3.32 0.93 -7.96
CA LEU A 188 -2.67 1.94 -7.13
C LEU A 188 -2.05 2.99 -8.05
N THR A 189 -2.35 4.24 -7.81
CA THR A 189 -1.74 5.36 -8.52
C THR A 189 -1.18 6.36 -7.53
N ILE A 190 0.00 6.90 -7.84
CA ILE A 190 0.71 7.82 -6.95
C ILE A 190 1.23 8.99 -7.78
N GLN A 191 1.13 10.19 -7.24
CA GLN A 191 1.91 11.33 -7.69
C GLN A 191 2.90 11.71 -6.59
N VAL A 192 4.17 11.79 -6.93
CA VAL A 192 5.26 12.25 -6.06
C VAL A 192 5.68 13.64 -6.51
N HIS A 193 6.01 14.50 -5.56
CA HIS A 193 6.34 15.90 -5.80
C HIS A 193 7.56 16.32 -4.99
N ASN A 194 8.46 17.04 -5.65
CA ASN A 194 9.55 17.76 -4.99
C ASN A 194 9.04 19.01 -4.25
N TYR A 195 9.84 19.52 -3.33
CA TYR A 195 9.66 20.82 -2.70
C TYR A 195 9.78 21.95 -3.73
N ASP A 196 10.77 21.86 -4.62
CA ASP A 196 10.95 22.78 -5.72
C ASP A 196 11.55 22.11 -6.97
N ALA A 197 11.51 22.81 -8.10
CA ALA A 197 11.95 22.30 -9.40
C ALA A 197 13.48 22.12 -9.55
N ILE A 198 14.26 22.54 -8.56
CA ILE A 198 15.74 22.41 -8.53
C ILE A 198 16.22 21.52 -7.39
N SER A 199 15.31 20.74 -6.78
CA SER A 199 15.68 19.73 -5.77
C SER A 199 16.81 18.85 -6.28
N SER A 200 17.73 18.50 -5.37
CA SER A 200 18.92 17.68 -5.70
C SER A 200 18.58 16.23 -5.99
N ASP A 201 17.45 15.76 -5.47
CA ASP A 201 17.00 14.38 -5.44
C ASP A 201 15.46 14.29 -5.49
N MET A 202 14.98 13.08 -5.66
CA MET A 202 13.60 12.64 -5.52
C MET A 202 13.64 11.11 -5.33
N SER A 203 12.82 10.58 -4.47
CA SER A 203 12.63 9.13 -4.32
C SER A 203 11.17 8.75 -4.18
N LEU A 204 10.80 7.59 -4.76
CA LEU A 204 9.52 6.96 -4.54
C LEU A 204 9.62 5.44 -4.60
N ILE A 205 9.36 4.78 -3.46
CA ILE A 205 9.38 3.32 -3.32
C ILE A 205 8.14 2.88 -2.56
N PRO A 206 7.05 2.51 -3.25
CA PRO A 206 5.81 2.08 -2.61
C PRO A 206 5.72 0.56 -2.47
N PHE A 207 5.06 0.13 -1.37
CA PHE A 207 4.66 -1.25 -1.10
C PHE A 207 3.21 -1.28 -0.67
N LEU A 208 2.41 -2.19 -1.23
CA LEU A 208 1.02 -2.38 -0.81
C LEU A 208 0.83 -3.79 -0.28
N THR A 209 0.34 -3.89 0.95
CA THR A 209 0.14 -5.15 1.65
C THR A 209 -1.31 -5.29 2.10
N LEU A 210 -1.89 -6.46 1.87
CA LEU A 210 -3.25 -6.80 2.25
C LEU A 210 -3.24 -7.73 3.47
N GLY A 211 -4.02 -7.39 4.50
CA GLY A 211 -4.30 -8.26 5.63
C GLY A 211 -5.47 -9.18 5.31
N MET A 212 -5.29 -10.50 5.39
CA MET A 212 -6.22 -11.50 4.89
C MET A 212 -6.67 -12.48 5.98
N THR A 213 -7.90 -12.99 5.85
CA THR A 213 -8.41 -14.07 6.71
C THR A 213 -7.74 -15.41 6.44
N ASN A 214 -7.26 -15.65 5.21
CA ASN A 214 -6.59 -16.87 4.80
C ASN A 214 -5.46 -16.51 3.81
N ALA A 215 -4.37 -17.27 3.85
CA ALA A 215 -3.32 -17.16 2.85
C ALA A 215 -3.85 -17.56 1.47
N PRO A 216 -3.47 -16.87 0.38
CA PRO A 216 -3.68 -17.34 -0.99
C PRO A 216 -3.09 -18.75 -1.20
N VAL A 217 -3.61 -19.47 -2.20
CA VAL A 217 -3.14 -20.84 -2.50
C VAL A 217 -1.64 -20.87 -2.82
N ASP A 218 -1.15 -19.81 -3.43
CA ASP A 218 0.24 -19.67 -3.88
C ASP A 218 1.08 -18.79 -2.94
N ALA A 219 0.57 -18.47 -1.74
CA ALA A 219 1.28 -17.60 -0.80
C ALA A 219 2.64 -18.19 -0.40
N GLU A 220 3.67 -17.40 -0.58
CA GLU A 220 5.01 -17.69 -0.08
C GLU A 220 5.24 -16.87 1.20
N GLY A 221 5.40 -17.52 2.34
CA GLY A 221 5.89 -16.85 3.52
C GLY A 221 4.99 -16.84 4.75
N ALA A 222 5.33 -15.97 5.69
CA ALA A 222 4.78 -15.93 7.04
C ALA A 222 3.50 -15.08 7.15
N ALA A 223 2.68 -15.41 8.14
CA ALA A 223 1.47 -14.68 8.50
C ALA A 223 1.76 -13.37 9.25
N GLU A 224 2.67 -12.55 8.74
CA GLU A 224 3.09 -11.30 9.38
C GLU A 224 3.15 -10.17 8.34
N ILE A 225 2.88 -8.94 8.81
CA ILE A 225 3.08 -7.74 7.99
C ILE A 225 4.52 -7.67 7.51
N LEU A 226 4.74 -7.10 6.33
CA LEU A 226 6.07 -6.92 5.76
C LEU A 226 7.04 -6.31 6.79
N ASN A 227 8.13 -7.02 7.07
CA ASN A 227 9.15 -6.59 8.01
C ASN A 227 10.40 -6.13 7.26
N PHE A 228 10.55 -4.84 7.08
CA PHE A 228 11.65 -4.22 6.35
C PHE A 228 13.01 -4.43 7.03
N GLU A 229 13.07 -4.56 8.36
CA GLU A 229 14.32 -4.77 9.09
C GLU A 229 14.94 -6.14 8.80
N SER A 230 14.12 -7.16 8.56
CA SER A 230 14.56 -8.53 8.32
C SER A 230 14.60 -8.94 6.87
N SER A 231 13.95 -8.18 5.97
CA SER A 231 13.79 -8.55 4.56
C SER A 231 15.08 -8.46 3.75
N GLY A 232 16.09 -7.72 4.22
CA GLY A 232 17.35 -7.50 3.48
C GLY A 232 17.14 -6.79 2.13
N LEU A 233 15.98 -6.17 1.94
CA LEU A 233 15.56 -5.58 0.68
C LEU A 233 16.46 -4.43 0.20
N HIS A 234 17.34 -3.91 1.05
CA HIS A 234 18.06 -2.66 0.77
C HIS A 234 19.54 -2.69 1.10
N THR A 235 20.19 -3.83 1.06
CA THR A 235 21.65 -3.93 1.17
C THR A 235 22.28 -4.25 -0.17
N ASN A 236 22.25 -3.30 -1.10
CA ASN A 236 23.16 -3.31 -2.26
C ASN A 236 23.61 -1.90 -2.57
#